data_36e397bc614c86ee56f6e7daeaa121db
#
_entry.id   36e397bc614c86ee56f6e7daeaa121db
#
_cell.length_a   1.000
_cell.length_b   1.000
_cell.length_c   1.000
_cell.angle_alpha   90.00
_cell.angle_beta   90.00
_cell.angle_gamma   90.00
#
_symmetry.space_group_name_H-M   'P 1'
#
loop_
_entity.id
_entity.type
_entity.pdbx_description
1 polymer ?
#
loop_
_entity_poly.entity_id
_entity_poly.type
_entity_poly.pdbx_seq_one_letter_code
_entity_poly.pdbx_strand_id
1 'polypeptide(L)'
;LYMETAGTWQQALFSTCFALTLTTLALPQMLAAELRILYVVAAMVLVLLVNRFVFPTHQKGQFRYNLYQLFHIHHVYLRLLESSLTAPLDYGVICDVQIHYHLIHDQIIQYLKKAGNEDSAFIKKLLWISWHMISEAEQMLFLINNRKASAVNSAQMEDYLAFTACILSEIQEMLHMKADRNRTVSPEIIYKRTMEGEPRLSVLMEQYSKQLSEMYRCVCSHNG
;
A
#
# COMPACT_ATOMS: atom_id res chain seq x y z
N LEU A 1 -22.81 14.79 8.29
CA LEU A 1 -22.02 14.42 9.50
C LEU A 1 -22.20 12.94 9.88
N TYR A 2 -23.41 12.38 9.77
CA TYR A 2 -23.65 10.97 10.14
C TYR A 2 -23.07 9.95 9.16
N MET A 3 -22.94 10.30 7.88
CA MET A 3 -22.39 9.40 6.84
C MET A 3 -20.85 9.33 6.82
N GLU A 4 -20.15 10.37 7.27
CA GLU A 4 -18.67 10.40 7.26
C GLU A 4 -18.02 9.60 8.39
N THR A 5 -18.78 9.23 9.42
CA THR A 5 -18.25 8.49 10.58
C THR A 5 -18.62 7.00 10.58
N ALA A 6 -19.22 6.49 9.48
CA ALA A 6 -19.63 5.11 9.38
C ALA A 6 -18.43 4.16 9.58
N GLY A 7 -18.50 3.31 10.61
CA GLY A 7 -17.44 2.36 10.96
C GLY A 7 -16.37 2.89 11.93
N THR A 8 -16.47 4.15 12.41
CA THR A 8 -15.54 4.69 13.39
C THR A 8 -16.07 4.52 14.84
N TRP A 9 -15.14 4.53 15.82
CA TRP A 9 -15.50 4.53 17.24
C TRP A 9 -16.40 5.72 17.64
N GLN A 10 -16.32 6.83 16.89
CA GLN A 10 -17.16 8.00 17.07
C GLN A 10 -18.64 7.69 16.79
N GLN A 11 -18.93 6.91 15.73
CA GLN A 11 -20.30 6.48 15.43
C GLN A 11 -20.88 5.61 16.56
N ALA A 12 -20.08 4.70 17.12
CA ALA A 12 -20.49 3.90 18.24
C ALA A 12 -20.82 4.76 19.47
N LEU A 13 -20.00 5.80 19.74
CA LEU A 13 -20.25 6.78 20.81
C LEU A 13 -21.54 7.58 20.58
N PHE A 14 -21.73 8.13 19.38
CA PHE A 14 -22.94 8.88 19.05
C PHE A 14 -24.21 8.01 19.11
N SER A 15 -24.13 6.79 18.59
CA SER A 15 -25.24 5.82 18.63
C SER A 15 -25.60 5.45 20.07
N THR A 16 -24.63 5.21 20.95
CA THR A 16 -24.87 4.91 22.36
C THR A 16 -25.41 6.13 23.13
N CYS A 17 -24.87 7.33 22.90
CA CYS A 17 -25.39 8.57 23.49
C CYS A 17 -26.82 8.87 23.03
N PHE A 18 -27.14 8.66 21.77
CA PHE A 18 -28.49 8.86 21.22
C PHE A 18 -29.49 7.85 21.80
N ALA A 19 -29.12 6.58 21.88
CA ALA A 19 -29.93 5.55 22.50
C ALA A 19 -30.17 5.81 24.01
N LEU A 20 -29.15 6.31 24.71
CA LEU A 20 -29.25 6.74 26.12
C LEU A 20 -30.20 7.93 26.26
N THR A 21 -30.13 8.94 25.41
CA THR A 21 -30.99 10.12 25.46
C THR A 21 -32.46 9.75 25.20
N LEU A 22 -32.73 8.92 24.21
CA LEU A 22 -34.08 8.44 23.90
C LEU A 22 -34.69 7.63 25.08
N THR A 23 -33.90 6.79 25.70
CA THR A 23 -34.37 5.99 26.82
C THR A 23 -34.48 6.79 28.12
N THR A 24 -33.77 7.92 28.32
CA THR A 24 -33.96 8.85 29.46
C THR A 24 -35.24 9.64 29.34
N LEU A 25 -35.72 9.92 28.15
CA LEU A 25 -37.02 10.59 27.91
C LEU A 25 -38.21 9.69 28.22
N ALA A 26 -38.04 8.35 28.12
CA ALA A 26 -39.13 7.39 28.28
C ALA A 26 -39.34 6.88 29.74
N LEU A 27 -38.36 7.03 30.65
CA LEU A 27 -38.44 6.46 32.03
C LEU A 27 -37.84 7.41 33.07
N PRO A 28 -38.65 8.14 33.84
CA PRO A 28 -38.21 9.13 34.80
C PRO A 28 -37.89 8.59 36.19
N GLN A 29 -37.12 7.51 36.32
CA GLN A 29 -36.74 6.98 37.64
C GLN A 29 -35.22 6.94 37.81
N MET A 30 -34.70 7.33 38.99
CA MET A 30 -33.28 7.31 39.32
C MET A 30 -32.64 5.92 39.16
N LEU A 31 -33.32 4.84 39.47
CA LEU A 31 -32.90 3.44 39.28
C LEU A 31 -32.59 3.13 37.78
N ALA A 32 -33.32 3.77 36.85
CA ALA A 32 -33.09 3.56 35.44
C ALA A 32 -31.77 4.21 34.97
N ALA A 33 -31.31 5.30 35.60
CA ALA A 33 -30.05 5.96 35.30
C ALA A 33 -28.85 5.11 35.75
N GLU A 34 -28.92 4.54 36.96
CA GLU A 34 -27.87 3.66 37.50
C GLU A 34 -27.71 2.38 36.66
N LEU A 35 -28.81 1.72 36.29
CA LEU A 35 -28.81 0.54 35.44
C LEU A 35 -28.18 0.86 34.03
N ARG A 36 -28.41 2.04 33.50
CA ARG A 36 -27.86 2.45 32.21
C ARG A 36 -26.38 2.67 32.26
N ILE A 37 -25.86 3.33 33.30
CA ILE A 37 -24.42 3.49 33.52
C ILE A 37 -23.79 2.10 33.61
N LEU A 38 -24.38 1.18 34.31
CA LEU A 38 -23.91 -0.19 34.43
C LEU A 38 -23.89 -0.92 33.07
N TYR A 39 -24.92 -0.78 32.23
CA TYR A 39 -24.96 -1.38 30.91
C TYR A 39 -23.93 -0.74 29.94
N VAL A 40 -23.70 0.57 30.02
CA VAL A 40 -22.65 1.24 29.21
C VAL A 40 -21.28 0.75 29.61
N VAL A 41 -21.00 0.66 30.91
CA VAL A 41 -19.74 0.12 31.41
C VAL A 41 -19.57 -1.35 31.02
N ALA A 42 -20.60 -2.16 31.15
CA ALA A 42 -20.59 -3.56 30.72
C ALA A 42 -20.34 -3.68 29.21
N ALA A 43 -20.97 -2.85 28.38
CA ALA A 43 -20.76 -2.81 26.93
C ALA A 43 -19.33 -2.38 26.59
N MET A 44 -18.77 -1.37 27.25
CA MET A 44 -17.36 -0.96 27.07
C MET A 44 -16.40 -2.10 27.42
N VAL A 45 -16.60 -2.77 28.56
CA VAL A 45 -15.77 -3.90 28.97
C VAL A 45 -15.90 -5.04 27.96
N LEU A 46 -17.10 -5.34 27.47
CA LEU A 46 -17.32 -6.37 26.46
C LEU A 46 -16.62 -6.04 25.14
N VAL A 47 -16.70 -4.78 24.67
CA VAL A 47 -15.98 -4.33 23.47
C VAL A 47 -14.45 -4.44 23.64
N LEU A 48 -13.94 -4.08 24.82
CA LEU A 48 -12.50 -4.22 25.12
C LEU A 48 -12.07 -5.69 25.14
N LEU A 49 -12.90 -6.57 25.73
CA LEU A 49 -12.66 -8.01 25.76
C LEU A 49 -12.69 -8.60 24.34
N VAL A 50 -13.71 -8.26 23.55
CA VAL A 50 -13.81 -8.72 22.16
C VAL A 50 -12.61 -8.24 21.34
N ASN A 51 -12.23 -6.97 21.44
CA ASN A 51 -11.05 -6.46 20.76
C ASN A 51 -9.75 -7.14 21.21
N ARG A 52 -9.65 -7.49 22.49
CA ARG A 52 -8.45 -8.14 23.05
C ARG A 52 -8.34 -9.62 22.68
N PHE A 53 -9.47 -10.37 22.71
CA PHE A 53 -9.47 -11.81 22.59
C PHE A 53 -9.97 -12.33 21.24
N VAL A 54 -10.94 -11.66 20.62
CA VAL A 54 -11.54 -12.12 19.35
C VAL A 54 -10.84 -11.50 18.16
N PHE A 55 -10.48 -10.21 18.27
CA PHE A 55 -9.74 -9.49 17.22
C PHE A 55 -8.41 -8.95 17.76
N PRO A 56 -7.47 -9.84 18.17
CA PRO A 56 -6.14 -9.36 18.52
C PRO A 56 -5.54 -8.73 17.27
N THR A 57 -5.48 -7.41 17.23
CA THR A 57 -4.78 -6.67 16.16
C THR A 57 -3.29 -7.01 16.27
N HIS A 58 -2.87 -8.05 15.57
CA HIS A 58 -1.48 -8.41 15.43
C HIS A 58 -0.81 -7.33 14.55
N GLN A 59 -0.40 -6.24 15.18
CA GLN A 59 0.22 -5.09 14.48
C GLN A 59 1.36 -5.53 13.56
N LYS A 60 2.14 -6.54 13.97
CA LYS A 60 3.19 -7.14 13.11
C LYS A 60 2.63 -7.86 11.89
N GLY A 61 1.51 -8.58 12.04
CA GLY A 61 0.85 -9.25 10.91
C GLY A 61 0.29 -8.24 9.92
N GLN A 62 -0.36 -7.19 10.42
CA GLN A 62 -0.87 -6.11 9.57
C GLN A 62 0.26 -5.38 8.83
N PHE A 63 1.37 -5.11 9.50
CA PHE A 63 2.54 -4.49 8.88
C PHE A 63 3.11 -5.34 7.73
N ARG A 64 3.29 -6.65 7.95
CA ARG A 64 3.74 -7.58 6.91
C ARG A 64 2.77 -7.64 5.74
N TYR A 65 1.47 -7.68 6.02
CA TYR A 65 0.44 -7.65 4.99
C TYR A 65 0.51 -6.35 4.17
N ASN A 66 0.62 -5.20 4.83
CA ASN A 66 0.73 -3.91 4.16
C ASN A 66 2.00 -3.82 3.30
N LEU A 67 3.12 -4.35 3.78
CA LEU A 67 4.35 -4.41 3.00
C LEU A 67 4.18 -5.31 1.76
N TYR A 68 3.51 -6.45 1.90
CA TYR A 68 3.16 -7.30 0.76
C TYR A 68 2.27 -6.57 -0.24
N GLN A 69 1.23 -5.88 0.24
CA GLN A 69 0.34 -5.10 -0.61
C GLN A 69 1.06 -3.96 -1.35
N LEU A 70 2.06 -3.33 -0.73
CA LEU A 70 2.88 -2.31 -1.38
C LEU A 70 3.55 -2.86 -2.66
N PHE A 71 4.17 -4.04 -2.58
CA PHE A 71 4.77 -4.69 -3.75
C PHE A 71 3.73 -5.18 -4.76
N HIS A 72 2.58 -5.65 -4.27
CA HIS A 72 1.47 -6.04 -5.15
C HIS A 72 0.99 -4.84 -6.00
N ILE A 73 0.94 -3.64 -5.44
CA ILE A 73 0.58 -2.43 -6.18
C ILE A 73 1.60 -2.15 -7.30
N HIS A 74 2.90 -2.33 -7.07
CA HIS A 74 3.89 -2.21 -8.15
C HIS A 74 3.59 -3.16 -9.30
N HIS A 75 3.25 -4.42 -9.01
CA HIS A 75 2.83 -5.38 -10.04
C HIS A 75 1.54 -4.94 -10.77
N VAL A 76 0.60 -4.31 -10.06
CA VAL A 76 -0.60 -3.74 -10.68
C VAL A 76 -0.22 -2.62 -11.65
N TYR A 77 0.68 -1.71 -11.28
CA TYR A 77 1.16 -0.66 -12.18
C TYR A 77 1.85 -1.22 -13.43
N LEU A 78 2.65 -2.27 -13.30
CA LEU A 78 3.27 -2.92 -14.47
C LEU A 78 2.22 -3.51 -15.40
N ARG A 79 1.16 -4.15 -14.87
CA ARG A 79 0.05 -4.65 -15.71
C ARG A 79 -0.77 -3.52 -16.35
N LEU A 80 -0.95 -2.40 -15.66
CA LEU A 80 -1.60 -1.22 -16.25
C LEU A 80 -0.75 -0.65 -17.40
N LEU A 81 0.57 -0.61 -17.25
CA LEU A 81 1.49 -0.23 -18.33
C LEU A 81 1.38 -1.16 -19.52
N GLU A 82 1.38 -2.47 -19.30
CA GLU A 82 1.19 -3.49 -20.33
C GLU A 82 -0.16 -3.31 -21.04
N SER A 83 -1.24 -3.18 -20.29
CA SER A 83 -2.59 -2.97 -20.83
C SER A 83 -2.71 -1.68 -21.64
N SER A 84 -2.00 -0.62 -21.24
CA SER A 84 -2.00 0.68 -21.92
C SER A 84 -1.33 0.66 -23.29
N LEU A 85 -0.53 -0.38 -23.60
CA LEU A 85 0.04 -0.58 -24.93
C LEU A 85 -1.00 -1.01 -25.97
N THR A 86 -2.06 -1.67 -25.53
CA THR A 86 -3.10 -2.24 -26.40
C THR A 86 -4.38 -1.43 -26.43
N ALA A 87 -4.75 -0.79 -25.31
CA ALA A 87 -5.98 -0.02 -25.19
C ALA A 87 -5.80 1.16 -24.23
N PRO A 88 -6.49 2.28 -24.48
CA PRO A 88 -6.47 3.41 -23.55
C PRO A 88 -7.08 3.01 -22.20
N LEU A 89 -6.40 3.38 -21.11
CA LEU A 89 -6.83 3.08 -19.76
C LEU A 89 -7.81 4.15 -19.25
N ASP A 90 -8.74 3.72 -18.39
CA ASP A 90 -9.59 4.61 -17.61
C ASP A 90 -8.76 5.24 -16.46
N TYR A 91 -8.75 6.56 -16.41
CA TYR A 91 -8.09 7.30 -15.34
C TYR A 91 -8.68 7.00 -13.96
N GLY A 92 -9.95 6.61 -13.87
CA GLY A 92 -10.58 6.19 -12.63
C GLY A 92 -9.82 5.03 -11.98
N VAL A 93 -9.46 4.03 -12.77
CA VAL A 93 -8.67 2.87 -12.28
C VAL A 93 -7.30 3.28 -11.75
N ILE A 94 -6.63 4.21 -12.44
CA ILE A 94 -5.31 4.71 -12.01
C ILE A 94 -5.44 5.46 -10.68
N CYS A 95 -6.45 6.32 -10.55
CA CYS A 95 -6.73 7.05 -9.30
C CYS A 95 -7.04 6.10 -8.13
N ASP A 96 -7.82 5.04 -8.36
CA ASP A 96 -8.16 4.07 -7.31
C ASP A 96 -6.91 3.32 -6.82
N VAL A 97 -6.02 2.92 -7.72
CA VAL A 97 -4.74 2.27 -7.37
C VAL A 97 -3.84 3.24 -6.60
N GLN A 98 -3.79 4.51 -7.00
CA GLN A 98 -3.02 5.55 -6.33
C GLN A 98 -3.53 5.80 -4.91
N ILE A 99 -4.85 5.93 -4.72
CA ILE A 99 -5.46 6.09 -3.40
C ILE A 99 -5.11 4.89 -2.51
N HIS A 100 -5.20 3.68 -3.07
CA HIS A 100 -4.87 2.47 -2.32
C HIS A 100 -3.39 2.44 -1.90
N TYR A 101 -2.47 2.86 -2.79
CA TYR A 101 -1.06 3.02 -2.46
C TYR A 101 -0.84 3.97 -1.28
N HIS A 102 -1.47 5.16 -1.32
CA HIS A 102 -1.33 6.15 -0.25
C HIS A 102 -1.86 5.63 1.10
N LEU A 103 -2.98 4.93 1.09
CA LEU A 103 -3.54 4.33 2.31
C LEU A 103 -2.59 3.31 2.94
N ILE A 104 -1.99 2.43 2.12
CA ILE A 104 -1.04 1.43 2.61
C ILE A 104 0.25 2.10 3.09
N HIS A 105 0.78 3.04 2.34
CA HIS A 105 1.96 3.82 2.70
C HIS A 105 1.78 4.49 4.07
N ASP A 106 0.66 5.18 4.28
CA ASP A 106 0.37 5.86 5.54
C ASP A 106 0.21 4.88 6.71
N GLN A 107 -0.41 3.73 6.50
CA GLN A 107 -0.51 2.68 7.51
C GLN A 107 0.86 2.16 7.94
N ILE A 108 1.78 1.97 6.98
CA ILE A 108 3.16 1.55 7.27
C ILE A 108 3.88 2.65 8.07
N ILE A 109 3.78 3.92 7.67
CA ILE A 109 4.38 5.05 8.40
C ILE A 109 3.83 5.16 9.82
N GLN A 110 2.52 5.00 10.01
CA GLN A 110 1.91 5.03 11.34
C GLN A 110 2.42 3.88 12.23
N TYR A 111 2.59 2.70 11.65
CA TYR A 111 3.18 1.57 12.38
C TYR A 111 4.63 1.87 12.83
N LEU A 112 5.46 2.41 11.93
CA LEU A 112 6.85 2.75 12.23
C LEU A 112 6.97 3.80 13.33
N LYS A 113 6.05 4.79 13.39
CA LYS A 113 6.00 5.80 14.45
C LYS A 113 5.72 5.18 15.83
N LYS A 114 4.92 4.11 15.88
CA LYS A 114 4.53 3.44 17.13
C LYS A 114 5.54 2.39 17.58
N ALA A 115 6.18 1.71 16.64
CA ALA A 115 7.02 0.55 16.94
C ALA A 115 8.43 0.89 17.43
N GLY A 116 8.96 2.08 17.09
CA GLY A 116 10.30 2.53 17.52
C GLY A 116 11.46 1.58 17.12
N ASN A 117 11.28 0.77 16.09
CA ASN A 117 12.18 -0.33 15.72
C ASN A 117 13.46 0.16 15.02
N GLU A 118 14.57 -0.60 15.21
CA GLU A 118 15.84 -0.43 14.51
C GLU A 118 15.69 -0.49 12.98
N ASP A 119 14.75 -1.30 12.47
CA ASP A 119 14.44 -1.42 11.04
C ASP A 119 13.72 -0.19 10.45
N SER A 120 13.37 0.80 11.28
CA SER A 120 12.60 1.97 10.84
C SER A 120 13.31 2.76 9.73
N ALA A 121 14.63 2.89 9.77
CA ALA A 121 15.41 3.61 8.76
C ALA A 121 15.40 2.88 7.41
N PHE A 122 15.57 1.56 7.43
CA PHE A 122 15.50 0.69 6.26
C PHE A 122 14.12 0.79 5.58
N ILE A 123 13.04 0.59 6.37
CA ILE A 123 11.67 0.64 5.81
C ILE A 123 11.33 2.03 5.28
N LYS A 124 11.75 3.11 5.94
CA LYS A 124 11.55 4.48 5.43
C LYS A 124 12.27 4.69 4.09
N LYS A 125 13.49 4.18 3.96
CA LYS A 125 14.22 4.25 2.69
C LYS A 125 13.50 3.46 1.60
N LEU A 126 13.02 2.27 1.91
CA LEU A 126 12.27 1.41 1.00
C LEU A 126 10.96 2.09 0.53
N LEU A 127 10.23 2.73 1.45
CA LEU A 127 9.02 3.51 1.13
C LEU A 127 9.35 4.71 0.24
N TRP A 128 10.45 5.40 0.49
CA TRP A 128 10.88 6.53 -0.31
C TRP A 128 11.21 6.11 -1.76
N ILE A 129 11.95 5.00 -1.93
CA ILE A 129 12.24 4.45 -3.25
C ILE A 129 10.94 4.01 -3.95
N SER A 130 10.07 3.29 -3.24
CA SER A 130 8.76 2.86 -3.74
C SER A 130 7.92 4.04 -4.24
N TRP A 131 7.90 5.14 -3.49
CA TRP A 131 7.21 6.37 -3.89
C TRP A 131 7.71 6.91 -5.25
N HIS A 132 9.03 7.00 -5.43
CA HIS A 132 9.60 7.45 -6.70
C HIS A 132 9.25 6.51 -7.85
N MET A 133 9.34 5.20 -7.63
CA MET A 133 8.98 4.20 -8.64
C MET A 133 7.50 4.34 -9.08
N ILE A 134 6.58 4.54 -8.14
CA ILE A 134 5.15 4.75 -8.47
C ILE A 134 4.98 6.04 -9.29
N SER A 135 5.61 7.15 -8.87
CA SER A 135 5.55 8.41 -9.61
C SER A 135 6.06 8.29 -11.05
N GLU A 136 7.13 7.53 -11.26
CA GLU A 136 7.69 7.27 -12.59
C GLU A 136 6.77 6.37 -13.42
N ALA A 137 6.16 5.34 -12.80
CA ALA A 137 5.17 4.49 -13.45
C ALA A 137 3.93 5.26 -13.90
N GLU A 138 3.43 6.19 -13.06
CA GLU A 138 2.32 7.08 -13.42
C GLU A 138 2.65 8.00 -14.59
N GLN A 139 3.86 8.55 -14.62
CA GLN A 139 4.32 9.37 -15.73
C GLN A 139 4.45 8.54 -17.03
N MET A 140 4.93 7.30 -16.94
CA MET A 140 4.96 6.39 -18.10
C MET A 140 3.54 6.08 -18.59
N LEU A 141 2.60 5.77 -17.70
CA LEU A 141 1.19 5.55 -18.04
C LEU A 141 0.57 6.78 -18.72
N PHE A 142 0.83 7.97 -18.19
CA PHE A 142 0.35 9.21 -18.78
C PHE A 142 0.90 9.41 -20.20
N LEU A 143 2.19 9.17 -20.42
CA LEU A 143 2.82 9.31 -21.74
C LEU A 143 2.26 8.31 -22.74
N ILE A 144 2.11 7.05 -22.36
CA ILE A 144 1.59 5.99 -23.23
C ILE A 144 0.12 6.26 -23.56
N ASN A 145 -0.69 6.58 -22.56
CA ASN A 145 -2.13 6.77 -22.71
C ASN A 145 -2.48 8.02 -23.57
N ASN A 146 -1.68 9.10 -23.48
CA ASN A 146 -1.91 10.33 -24.24
C ASN A 146 -1.31 10.30 -25.66
N ARG A 147 -0.46 9.34 -25.97
CA ARG A 147 0.11 9.20 -27.31
C ARG A 147 -0.57 8.04 -28.03
N LYS A 148 -0.95 8.29 -29.29
CA LYS A 148 -1.42 7.22 -30.16
C LYS A 148 -0.35 6.11 -30.15
N ALA A 149 -0.70 4.92 -29.76
CA ALA A 149 0.16 3.77 -29.48
C ALA A 149 1.20 3.39 -30.57
N SER A 150 1.16 4.04 -31.73
CA SER A 150 2.03 3.76 -32.88
C SER A 150 3.52 4.15 -32.72
N ALA A 151 3.89 4.85 -31.65
CA ALA A 151 5.26 5.34 -31.45
C ALA A 151 6.07 4.52 -30.44
N VAL A 152 5.43 3.58 -29.70
CA VAL A 152 6.10 2.75 -28.68
C VAL A 152 6.35 1.37 -29.26
N ASN A 153 7.60 0.89 -29.21
CA ASN A 153 7.91 -0.49 -29.56
C ASN A 153 7.35 -1.43 -28.46
N SER A 154 6.17 -2.00 -28.70
CA SER A 154 5.44 -2.83 -27.75
C SER A 154 6.27 -4.03 -27.29
N ALA A 155 6.98 -4.71 -28.20
CA ALA A 155 7.79 -5.88 -27.85
C ALA A 155 8.95 -5.54 -26.88
N GLN A 156 9.61 -4.42 -27.08
CA GLN A 156 10.67 -3.97 -26.16
C GLN A 156 10.09 -3.57 -24.80
N MET A 157 8.90 -2.96 -24.77
CA MET A 157 8.24 -2.59 -23.53
C MET A 157 7.77 -3.82 -22.76
N GLU A 158 7.19 -4.81 -23.41
CA GLU A 158 6.78 -6.08 -22.82
C GLU A 158 7.97 -6.82 -22.19
N ASP A 159 9.08 -6.92 -22.91
CA ASP A 159 10.35 -7.50 -22.40
C ASP A 159 10.83 -6.76 -21.14
N TYR A 160 10.78 -5.43 -21.14
CA TYR A 160 11.16 -4.59 -20.02
C TYR A 160 10.25 -4.81 -18.82
N LEU A 161 8.93 -4.84 -19.02
CA LEU A 161 7.95 -5.04 -17.96
C LEU A 161 8.07 -6.45 -17.36
N ALA A 162 8.24 -7.48 -18.17
CA ALA A 162 8.44 -8.85 -17.71
C ALA A 162 9.70 -8.99 -16.85
N PHE A 163 10.81 -8.38 -17.29
CA PHE A 163 12.05 -8.37 -16.53
C PHE A 163 11.92 -7.61 -15.20
N THR A 164 11.28 -6.45 -15.23
CA THR A 164 11.01 -5.64 -14.04
C THR A 164 10.13 -6.38 -13.03
N ALA A 165 9.09 -7.07 -13.51
CA ALA A 165 8.22 -7.88 -12.66
C ALA A 165 8.96 -9.05 -12.00
N CYS A 166 9.91 -9.67 -12.71
CA CYS A 166 10.76 -10.73 -12.16
C CYS A 166 11.59 -10.22 -10.97
N ILE A 167 12.23 -9.05 -11.11
CA ILE A 167 13.05 -8.45 -10.04
C ILE A 167 12.20 -8.02 -8.85
N LEU A 168 11.02 -7.43 -9.09
CA LEU A 168 10.10 -7.08 -8.01
C LEU A 168 9.65 -8.31 -7.22
N SER A 169 9.38 -9.41 -7.91
CA SER A 169 9.04 -10.69 -7.27
C SER A 169 10.19 -11.22 -6.42
N GLU A 170 11.42 -11.13 -6.90
CA GLU A 170 12.62 -11.54 -6.15
C GLU A 170 12.83 -10.67 -4.90
N ILE A 171 12.67 -9.35 -5.00
CA ILE A 171 12.69 -8.43 -3.85
C ILE A 171 11.62 -8.82 -2.83
N GLN A 172 10.40 -9.10 -3.29
CA GLN A 172 9.28 -9.51 -2.45
C GLN A 172 9.57 -10.82 -1.72
N GLU A 173 10.14 -11.80 -2.39
CA GLU A 173 10.58 -13.06 -1.77
C GLU A 173 11.65 -12.83 -0.71
N MET A 174 12.66 -12.01 -0.99
CA MET A 174 13.71 -11.67 -0.02
C MET A 174 13.19 -10.99 1.24
N LEU A 175 12.13 -10.20 1.13
CA LEU A 175 11.50 -9.53 2.28
C LEU A 175 10.60 -10.46 3.10
N HIS A 176 10.04 -11.50 2.50
CA HIS A 176 9.13 -12.45 3.16
C HIS A 176 9.82 -13.68 3.73
N MET A 177 10.82 -14.16 3.04
CA MET A 177 11.66 -15.26 3.48
C MET A 177 13.01 -14.68 3.90
N LYS A 178 13.59 -15.20 4.99
CA LYS A 178 15.04 -15.10 5.20
C LYS A 178 15.66 -15.93 4.08
N ALA A 179 15.77 -15.31 2.91
CA ALA A 179 16.09 -15.98 1.66
C ALA A 179 17.47 -16.60 1.72
N ASP A 180 17.53 -17.79 1.18
CA ASP A 180 18.77 -18.51 0.94
C ASP A 180 19.68 -17.67 0.04
N ARG A 181 20.87 -17.31 0.52
CA ARG A 181 21.78 -16.27 0.01
C ARG A 181 22.37 -16.54 -1.39
N ASN A 182 21.96 -17.59 -2.09
CA ASN A 182 22.64 -18.06 -3.31
C ASN A 182 22.07 -17.57 -4.66
N ARG A 183 21.05 -16.72 -4.68
CA ARG A 183 20.55 -16.13 -5.93
C ARG A 183 20.92 -14.65 -6.01
N THR A 184 22.09 -14.38 -6.58
CA THR A 184 22.49 -13.01 -6.94
C THR A 184 22.21 -12.77 -8.42
N VAL A 185 21.06 -12.17 -8.72
CA VAL A 185 20.89 -11.49 -10.01
C VAL A 185 21.67 -10.18 -9.91
N SER A 186 22.62 -9.96 -10.80
CA SER A 186 23.40 -8.73 -10.78
C SER A 186 22.50 -7.55 -11.18
N PRO A 187 22.30 -6.53 -10.31
CA PRO A 187 21.43 -5.39 -10.60
C PRO A 187 21.92 -4.52 -11.77
N GLU A 188 23.15 -4.71 -12.25
CA GLU A 188 23.70 -3.97 -13.39
C GLU A 188 23.10 -4.38 -14.74
N ILE A 189 22.40 -5.53 -14.80
CA ILE A 189 21.82 -6.05 -16.05
C ILE A 189 20.56 -5.25 -16.45
N ILE A 190 19.92 -4.54 -15.52
CA ILE A 190 18.65 -3.85 -15.71
C ILE A 190 18.71 -2.73 -16.76
N TYR A 191 19.92 -2.26 -17.09
CA TYR A 191 20.12 -0.91 -17.58
C TYR A 191 20.46 -0.75 -19.05
N LYS A 192 20.67 -1.77 -19.85
CA LYS A 192 21.32 -1.62 -21.16
C LYS A 192 20.41 -1.58 -22.39
N ARG A 193 19.09 -1.58 -22.25
CA ARG A 193 18.21 -1.46 -23.41
C ARG A 193 17.61 -0.07 -23.53
N THR A 194 18.24 0.80 -24.31
CA THR A 194 17.66 2.06 -24.77
C THR A 194 16.47 1.78 -25.67
N MET A 195 15.30 2.35 -25.33
CA MET A 195 14.12 2.27 -26.20
C MET A 195 14.32 3.10 -27.45
N GLU A 196 14.14 2.50 -28.62
CA GLU A 196 14.03 3.22 -29.87
C GLU A 196 12.65 3.87 -29.98
N GLY A 197 12.60 5.19 -30.17
CA GLY A 197 11.40 5.91 -30.57
C GLY A 197 10.96 7.06 -29.67
N GLU A 198 10.90 6.92 -28.34
CA GLU A 198 10.39 7.97 -27.44
C GLU A 198 11.40 8.32 -26.35
N PRO A 199 12.13 9.45 -26.48
CA PRO A 199 13.22 9.79 -25.56
C PRO A 199 12.74 10.04 -24.12
N ARG A 200 11.52 10.57 -23.92
CA ARG A 200 10.97 10.81 -22.58
C ARG A 200 10.62 9.51 -21.87
N LEU A 201 10.05 8.55 -22.59
CA LEU A 201 9.73 7.24 -22.04
C LEU A 201 11.01 6.49 -21.66
N SER A 202 12.04 6.54 -22.51
CA SER A 202 13.35 5.96 -22.21
C SER A 202 13.96 6.51 -20.93
N VAL A 203 13.89 7.83 -20.71
CA VAL A 203 14.39 8.46 -19.46
C VAL A 203 13.63 7.97 -18.25
N LEU A 204 12.29 7.86 -18.31
CA LEU A 204 11.49 7.38 -17.20
C LEU A 204 11.75 5.90 -16.88
N MET A 205 11.90 5.06 -17.91
CA MET A 205 12.28 3.66 -17.74
C MET A 205 13.67 3.54 -17.11
N GLU A 206 14.57 4.41 -17.51
CA GLU A 206 15.90 4.52 -16.93
C GLU A 206 15.83 4.89 -15.46
N GLN A 207 15.08 5.90 -15.08
CA GLN A 207 14.90 6.33 -13.70
C GLN A 207 14.26 5.22 -12.87
N TYR A 208 13.19 4.61 -13.36
CA TYR A 208 12.50 3.50 -12.69
C TYR A 208 13.47 2.32 -12.44
N SER A 209 14.25 1.92 -13.44
CA SER A 209 15.23 0.83 -13.30
C SER A 209 16.32 1.17 -12.30
N LYS A 210 16.75 2.42 -12.22
CA LYS A 210 17.72 2.91 -11.24
C LYS A 210 17.15 2.79 -9.81
N GLN A 211 15.92 3.21 -9.62
CA GLN A 211 15.21 3.08 -8.33
C GLN A 211 15.02 1.60 -7.96
N LEU A 212 14.64 0.76 -8.92
CA LEU A 212 14.50 -0.68 -8.71
C LEU A 212 15.84 -1.32 -8.28
N SER A 213 16.94 -0.94 -8.92
CA SER A 213 18.30 -1.39 -8.55
C SER A 213 18.69 -0.92 -7.15
N GLU A 214 18.33 0.30 -6.77
CA GLU A 214 18.58 0.82 -5.43
C GLU A 214 17.77 0.07 -4.39
N MET A 215 16.49 -0.22 -4.69
CA MET A 215 15.62 -1.04 -3.83
C MET A 215 16.20 -2.44 -3.62
N TYR A 216 16.62 -3.09 -4.69
CA TYR A 216 17.25 -4.41 -4.65
C TYR A 216 18.51 -4.41 -3.74
N ARG A 217 19.44 -3.46 -3.96
CA ARG A 217 20.65 -3.33 -3.13
C ARG A 217 20.31 -3.07 -1.67
N CYS A 218 19.30 -2.22 -1.42
CA CYS A 218 18.85 -1.90 -0.07
C CYS A 218 18.36 -3.15 0.67
N VAL A 219 17.61 -4.02 0.00
CA VAL A 219 17.09 -5.27 0.58
C VAL A 219 18.22 -6.29 0.77
N CYS A 220 19.12 -6.44 -0.21
CA CYS A 220 20.28 -7.31 -0.09
C CYS A 220 21.19 -6.90 1.10
N SER A 221 21.43 -5.60 1.27
CA SER A 221 22.28 -5.10 2.37
C SER A 221 21.64 -5.26 3.74
N HIS A 222 20.33 -5.33 3.83
CA HIS A 222 19.61 -5.53 5.10
C HIS A 222 19.57 -7.00 5.52
N ASN A 223 19.56 -7.92 4.57
CA ASN A 223 19.52 -9.36 4.81
C ASN A 223 20.93 -10.00 4.96
N GLY A 224 21.99 -9.25 4.67
CA GLY A 224 23.41 -9.67 4.78
C GLY A 224 24.02 -9.32 6.10
#